data_537148149f1ea18e737ca04b042b90bd
#
_entry.id   537148149f1ea18e737ca04b042b90bd
#
_cell.length_a   1.000
_cell.length_b   1.000
_cell.length_c   1.000
_cell.angle_alpha   90.00
_cell.angle_beta   90.00
_cell.angle_gamma   90.00
#
_symmetry.space_group_name_H-M   'P 1'
#
loop_
_entity.id
_entity.type
_entity.pdbx_description
1 polymer ?
#
loop_
_entity_poly.entity_id
_entity_poly.type
_entity_poly.pdbx_seq_one_letter_code
_entity_poly.pdbx_strand_id
1 'polypeptide(L)'
;MKKFLMYTTVLLLTAITTFACSKDKDEDKATSVTIQLVDLLGKPVKGVRVYAYDQDTWNTIGDETFHATFQVVSDDAGNATFTNLDKGTQFTSVNNETNTFTFSAHYTLNNSSKTKRVSITLKKGDNKTEKLVLN
;
A
#
# COMPACT_ATOMS: atom_id res chain seq x y z
N MET A 1 -1.52 -63.30 3.95
CA MET A 1 -0.49 -62.66 3.14
C MET A 1 -1.00 -61.69 2.11
N LYS A 2 -2.25 -61.45 2.04
CA LYS A 2 -2.82 -60.53 1.03
C LYS A 2 -3.45 -59.31 1.64
N LYS A 3 -3.02 -58.96 2.81
CA LYS A 3 -3.68 -57.86 3.57
C LYS A 3 -2.91 -56.55 3.54
N PHE A 4 -1.87 -56.49 2.77
CA PHE A 4 -1.02 -55.30 2.78
C PHE A 4 -1.34 -54.29 1.73
N LEU A 5 -2.28 -54.59 0.88
CA LEU A 5 -2.59 -53.72 -0.26
C LEU A 5 -3.69 -52.69 0.03
N MET A 6 -4.24 -52.72 1.24
CA MET A 6 -5.38 -51.84 1.56
C MET A 6 -5.02 -50.56 2.30
N TYR A 7 -3.76 -50.35 2.60
CA TYR A 7 -3.40 -49.21 3.44
C TYR A 7 -2.83 -48.02 2.68
N THR A 8 -2.63 -48.17 1.40
CA THR A 8 -2.04 -47.10 0.62
C THR A 8 -3.03 -46.15 -0.02
N THR A 9 -4.30 -46.47 0.03
CA THR A 9 -5.31 -45.62 -0.60
C THR A 9 -5.97 -44.60 0.30
N VAL A 10 -5.72 -44.66 1.57
CA VAL A 10 -6.38 -43.76 2.53
C VAL A 10 -5.59 -42.46 2.74
N LEU A 11 -4.33 -42.46 2.38
CA LEU A 11 -3.48 -41.29 2.65
C LEU A 11 -3.57 -40.20 1.58
N LEU A 12 -4.23 -40.47 0.48
CA LEU A 12 -4.27 -39.50 -0.62
C LEU A 12 -5.46 -38.54 -0.58
N LEU A 13 -6.37 -38.75 0.35
CA LEU A 13 -7.61 -37.97 0.40
C LEU A 13 -7.53 -36.76 1.32
N THR A 14 -6.47 -36.61 2.08
CA THR A 14 -6.40 -35.52 3.05
C THR A 14 -5.73 -34.26 2.56
N ALA A 15 -5.16 -34.28 1.36
CA ALA A 15 -4.42 -33.13 0.85
C ALA A 15 -5.26 -32.14 0.06
N ILE A 16 -6.53 -32.40 -0.17
CA ILE A 16 -7.31 -31.60 -1.10
C ILE A 16 -8.20 -30.58 -0.41
N THR A 17 -8.29 -30.62 0.91
CA THR A 17 -9.24 -29.76 1.62
C THR A 17 -8.69 -28.39 2.02
N THR A 18 -7.42 -28.11 1.74
CA THR A 18 -6.82 -26.87 2.21
C THR A 18 -6.89 -25.71 1.21
N PHE A 19 -7.36 -25.95 0.01
CA PHE A 19 -7.39 -24.89 -1.01
C PHE A 19 -8.72 -24.13 -1.12
N ALA A 20 -9.75 -24.59 -0.46
CA ALA A 20 -11.06 -23.99 -0.61
C ALA A 20 -11.26 -22.70 0.19
N CYS A 21 -10.35 -22.37 1.12
CA CYS A 21 -10.54 -21.23 2.03
C CYS A 21 -9.85 -19.94 1.58
N SER A 22 -9.11 -19.92 0.47
CA SER A 22 -8.34 -18.76 0.11
C SER A 22 -9.04 -17.79 -0.84
N LYS A 23 -10.22 -18.14 -1.33
CA LYS A 23 -10.92 -17.30 -2.33
C LYS A 23 -11.88 -16.28 -1.74
N ASP A 24 -12.24 -16.42 -0.49
CA ASP A 24 -13.26 -15.56 0.12
C ASP A 24 -12.69 -14.29 0.76
N LYS A 25 -11.37 -14.08 0.67
CA LYS A 25 -10.70 -12.97 1.34
C LYS A 25 -10.27 -11.82 0.42
N ASP A 26 -10.52 -11.91 -0.87
CA ASP A 26 -10.13 -10.85 -1.81
C ASP A 26 -10.98 -9.58 -1.63
N GLU A 27 -12.18 -9.71 -1.10
CA GLU A 27 -13.07 -8.56 -0.86
C GLU A 27 -12.66 -7.73 0.36
N ASP A 28 -11.94 -8.32 1.32
CA ASP A 28 -11.52 -7.66 2.55
C ASP A 28 -10.07 -7.20 2.50
N LYS A 29 -9.45 -7.22 1.34
CA LYS A 29 -8.08 -6.83 1.18
C LYS A 29 -7.92 -5.34 1.44
N ALA A 30 -7.00 -4.99 2.33
CA ALA A 30 -6.72 -3.59 2.64
C ALA A 30 -6.16 -2.87 1.42
N THR A 31 -6.64 -1.65 1.20
CA THR A 31 -6.09 -0.76 0.18
C THR A 31 -4.82 -0.12 0.74
N SER A 32 -3.71 -0.32 0.08
CA SER A 32 -2.42 0.14 0.57
C SER A 32 -1.50 0.65 -0.54
N VAL A 33 -0.60 1.55 -0.13
CA VAL A 33 0.46 2.06 -1.00
C VAL A 33 1.74 2.12 -0.19
N THR A 34 2.84 1.68 -0.77
CA THR A 34 4.18 1.89 -0.23
C THR A 34 4.91 2.89 -1.11
N ILE A 35 5.34 4.00 -0.51
CA ILE A 35 6.19 4.98 -1.18
C ILE A 35 7.63 4.67 -0.77
N GLN A 36 8.44 4.25 -1.72
CA GLN A 36 9.84 3.94 -1.51
C GLN A 36 10.70 5.16 -1.82
N LEU A 37 11.33 5.70 -0.79
CA LEU A 37 12.17 6.88 -0.91
C LEU A 37 13.62 6.48 -1.08
N VAL A 38 14.23 6.96 -2.14
CA VAL A 38 15.66 6.74 -2.41
C VAL A 38 16.34 8.06 -2.75
N ASP A 39 17.66 8.11 -2.52
CA ASP A 39 18.47 9.25 -2.97
C ASP A 39 18.90 9.07 -4.44
N LEU A 40 19.70 10.00 -4.94
CA LEU A 40 20.20 9.95 -6.32
C LEU A 40 21.05 8.72 -6.62
N LEU A 41 21.61 8.08 -5.59
CA LEU A 41 22.41 6.87 -5.73
C LEU A 41 21.57 5.59 -5.57
N GLY A 42 20.26 5.74 -5.39
CA GLY A 42 19.36 4.60 -5.17
C GLY A 42 19.38 4.07 -3.75
N LYS A 43 19.99 4.77 -2.80
CA LYS A 43 20.01 4.34 -1.40
C LYS A 43 18.72 4.72 -0.71
N PRO A 44 18.19 3.84 0.17
CA PRO A 44 16.98 4.14 0.93
C PRO A 44 17.16 5.37 1.83
N VAL A 45 16.13 6.19 1.93
CA VAL A 45 16.13 7.38 2.80
C VAL A 45 15.13 7.18 3.92
N LYS A 46 15.67 7.11 5.15
CA LYS A 46 14.91 6.93 6.39
C LYS A 46 14.51 8.26 6.98
N GLY A 47 13.41 8.27 7.72
CA GLY A 47 13.03 9.40 8.58
C GLY A 47 12.35 10.55 7.85
N VAL A 48 11.93 10.33 6.62
CA VAL A 48 11.21 11.35 5.84
C VAL A 48 9.72 11.18 6.04
N ARG A 49 9.05 12.27 6.39
CA ARG A 49 7.60 12.27 6.55
C ARG A 49 6.94 12.40 5.19
N VAL A 50 6.05 11.46 4.90
CA VAL A 50 5.24 11.46 3.69
C VAL A 50 3.78 11.67 4.10
N TYR A 51 3.15 12.64 3.46
CA TYR A 51 1.75 12.98 3.67
C TYR A 51 0.93 12.44 2.51
N ALA A 52 -0.23 11.90 2.81
CA ALA A 52 -1.15 11.42 1.79
C ALA A 52 -2.46 12.20 1.89
N TYR A 53 -2.93 12.64 0.75
CA TYR A 53 -4.18 13.38 0.62
C TYR A 53 -5.11 12.63 -0.33
N ASP A 54 -6.35 12.40 0.08
CA ASP A 54 -7.33 11.94 -0.87
C ASP A 54 -7.67 13.06 -1.88
N GLN A 55 -8.38 12.72 -2.92
CA GLN A 55 -8.62 13.66 -4.01
C GLN A 55 -9.39 14.91 -3.55
N ASP A 56 -10.39 14.72 -2.72
CA ASP A 56 -11.19 15.85 -2.23
C ASP A 56 -10.37 16.81 -1.37
N THR A 57 -9.59 16.26 -0.47
CA THR A 57 -8.71 17.05 0.39
C THR A 57 -7.66 17.78 -0.45
N TRP A 58 -7.02 17.06 -1.38
CA TRP A 58 -6.02 17.67 -2.25
C TRP A 58 -6.59 18.83 -3.09
N ASN A 59 -7.76 18.61 -3.67
CA ASN A 59 -8.40 19.62 -4.51
C ASN A 59 -8.85 20.84 -3.73
N THR A 60 -9.13 20.68 -2.45
CA THR A 60 -9.64 21.76 -1.59
C THR A 60 -8.53 22.58 -0.97
N ILE A 61 -7.48 21.94 -0.47
CA ILE A 61 -6.45 22.62 0.34
C ILE A 61 -5.02 22.42 -0.17
N GLY A 62 -4.80 21.53 -1.14
CA GLY A 62 -3.46 21.24 -1.65
C GLY A 62 -2.57 20.61 -0.59
N ASP A 63 -1.29 20.96 -0.57
CA ASP A 63 -0.29 20.38 0.33
C ASP A 63 -0.25 21.06 1.71
N GLU A 64 -1.40 21.12 2.34
CA GLU A 64 -1.51 21.63 3.70
C GLU A 64 -1.31 20.46 4.69
N THR A 65 -0.08 20.27 5.14
CA THR A 65 0.32 19.09 5.91
C THR A 65 -0.47 18.87 7.20
N PHE A 66 -0.96 19.95 7.79
CA PHE A 66 -1.79 19.86 8.99
C PHE A 66 -3.11 19.13 8.75
N HIS A 67 -3.60 19.17 7.53
CA HIS A 67 -4.87 18.55 7.14
C HIS A 67 -4.69 17.33 6.25
N ALA A 68 -3.49 16.75 6.22
CA ALA A 68 -3.26 15.53 5.46
C ALA A 68 -4.19 14.41 5.93
N THR A 69 -4.70 13.65 4.99
CA THR A 69 -5.59 12.52 5.30
C THR A 69 -4.85 11.44 6.09
N PHE A 70 -3.61 11.17 5.69
CA PHE A 70 -2.72 10.22 6.37
C PHE A 70 -1.29 10.76 6.36
N GLN A 71 -0.47 10.28 7.28
CA GLN A 71 0.97 10.58 7.29
C GLN A 71 1.75 9.39 7.85
N VAL A 72 2.91 9.13 7.26
CA VAL A 72 3.81 8.06 7.66
C VAL A 72 5.26 8.54 7.51
N VAL A 73 6.12 8.10 8.40
CA VAL A 73 7.57 8.37 8.32
C VAL A 73 8.25 7.16 7.71
N SER A 74 9.17 7.37 6.75
CA SER A 74 9.89 6.29 6.11
C SER A 74 10.77 5.51 7.10
N ASP A 75 10.83 4.21 6.92
CA ASP A 75 11.59 3.28 7.76
C ASP A 75 13.04 3.13 7.27
N ASP A 76 13.78 2.20 7.88
CA ASP A 76 15.18 1.94 7.55
C ASP A 76 15.38 1.51 6.09
N ALA A 77 14.38 0.91 5.48
CA ALA A 77 14.40 0.51 4.08
C ALA A 77 13.92 1.63 3.13
N GLY A 78 13.63 2.81 3.66
CA GLY A 78 13.14 3.94 2.89
C GLY A 78 11.65 3.85 2.55
N ASN A 79 10.92 2.94 3.16
CA ASN A 79 9.52 2.70 2.83
C ASN A 79 8.60 3.47 3.76
N ALA A 80 7.68 4.23 3.18
CA ALA A 80 6.53 4.79 3.88
C ALA A 80 5.29 4.02 3.41
N THR A 81 4.77 3.17 4.28
CA THR A 81 3.66 2.27 3.94
C THR A 81 2.36 2.80 4.53
N PHE A 82 1.40 3.03 3.67
CA PHE A 82 0.05 3.47 4.02
C PHE A 82 -0.91 2.30 3.87
N THR A 83 -1.63 1.97 4.92
CA THR A 83 -2.60 0.89 4.92
C THR A 83 -4.00 1.44 5.18
N ASN A 84 -5.02 0.69 4.78
CA ASN A 84 -6.41 1.07 5.00
C ASN A 84 -6.77 2.44 4.40
N LEU A 85 -6.25 2.74 3.22
CA LEU A 85 -6.50 4.02 2.55
C LEU A 85 -7.97 4.19 2.15
N ASP A 86 -8.72 3.11 2.07
CA ASP A 86 -10.16 3.13 1.80
C ASP A 86 -11.01 3.45 3.03
N LYS A 87 -10.41 3.51 4.22
CA LYS A 87 -11.13 3.81 5.45
C LYS A 87 -11.22 5.31 5.67
N GLY A 88 -12.44 5.82 5.79
CA GLY A 88 -12.69 7.23 5.99
C GLY A 88 -12.48 8.11 4.77
N THR A 89 -12.32 7.51 3.60
CA THR A 89 -12.14 8.20 2.32
C THR A 89 -13.22 7.76 1.33
N GLN A 90 -13.41 8.53 0.28
CA GLN A 90 -14.49 8.26 -0.68
C GLN A 90 -14.03 7.34 -1.81
N PHE A 91 -14.20 6.05 -1.62
CA PHE A 91 -14.18 5.10 -2.71
C PHE A 91 -15.63 4.84 -3.11
N THR A 92 -16.11 5.63 -4.05
CA THR A 92 -17.53 5.57 -4.40
C THR A 92 -17.86 4.28 -5.13
N SER A 93 -18.94 3.68 -4.67
CA SER A 93 -19.35 2.34 -5.06
C SER A 93 -20.10 2.24 -6.38
N VAL A 94 -20.36 3.33 -7.07
CA VAL A 94 -21.36 3.28 -8.12
C VAL A 94 -20.79 2.89 -9.48
N ASN A 95 -19.59 3.26 -9.84
CA ASN A 95 -19.02 2.90 -11.14
C ASN A 95 -17.53 2.58 -11.17
N ASN A 96 -16.77 3.13 -10.27
CA ASN A 96 -15.32 2.90 -10.22
C ASN A 96 -14.87 3.16 -8.80
N GLU A 97 -15.02 2.23 -7.94
CA GLU A 97 -14.53 2.30 -6.56
C GLU A 97 -13.07 2.75 -6.48
N THR A 98 -12.80 3.94 -7.06
CA THR A 98 -11.45 4.50 -7.14
C THR A 98 -11.35 5.81 -6.40
N ASN A 99 -10.15 6.10 -5.92
CA ASN A 99 -9.79 7.41 -5.40
C ASN A 99 -8.35 7.69 -5.82
N THR A 100 -8.04 8.94 -6.08
CA THR A 100 -6.68 9.36 -6.37
C THR A 100 -6.07 9.99 -5.12
N PHE A 101 -4.95 9.41 -4.68
CA PHE A 101 -4.19 9.95 -3.56
C PHE A 101 -2.96 10.66 -4.06
N THR A 102 -2.69 11.82 -3.51
CA THR A 102 -1.42 12.52 -3.72
C THR A 102 -0.55 12.31 -2.50
N PHE A 103 0.63 11.77 -2.72
CA PHE A 103 1.64 11.52 -1.69
C PHE A 103 2.71 12.60 -1.82
N SER A 104 3.01 13.26 -0.72
CA SER A 104 3.94 14.39 -0.67
C SER A 104 5.00 14.12 0.37
N ALA A 105 6.25 13.90 -0.07
CA ALA A 105 7.40 13.72 0.80
C ALA A 105 8.03 15.09 1.09
N HIS A 106 8.15 15.44 2.35
CA HIS A 106 8.78 16.67 2.82
C HIS A 106 10.13 16.33 3.45
N TYR A 107 11.20 16.84 2.88
CA TYR A 107 12.56 16.51 3.31
C TYR A 107 13.49 17.71 3.23
N THR A 108 14.65 17.58 3.83
CA THR A 108 15.70 18.60 3.78
C THR A 108 16.90 18.04 3.04
N LEU A 109 17.39 18.78 2.07
CA LEU A 109 18.59 18.44 1.33
C LEU A 109 19.49 19.69 1.24
N ASN A 110 20.74 19.58 1.67
CA ASN A 110 21.68 20.69 1.70
C ASN A 110 21.12 21.92 2.42
N ASN A 111 20.50 21.70 3.57
CA ASN A 111 19.83 22.73 4.39
C ASN A 111 18.65 23.44 3.72
N SER A 112 18.17 22.91 2.63
CA SER A 112 16.98 23.45 1.94
C SER A 112 15.80 22.51 2.11
N SER A 113 14.65 23.04 2.45
CA SER A 113 13.39 22.29 2.50
C SER A 113 12.93 21.99 1.08
N LYS A 114 12.61 20.75 0.83
CA LYS A 114 12.17 20.27 -0.48
C LYS A 114 10.93 19.39 -0.34
N THR A 115 10.21 19.29 -1.44
CA THR A 115 9.00 18.47 -1.53
C THR A 115 9.02 17.66 -2.83
N LYS A 116 8.68 16.40 -2.74
CA LYS A 116 8.50 15.51 -3.90
C LYS A 116 7.13 14.86 -3.81
N ARG A 117 6.41 14.84 -4.92
CA ARG A 117 5.02 14.37 -4.96
C ARG A 117 4.79 13.34 -6.03
N VAL A 118 3.81 12.47 -5.79
CA VAL A 118 3.28 11.54 -6.78
C VAL A 118 1.80 11.34 -6.53
N SER A 119 1.01 11.26 -7.58
CA SER A 119 -0.42 10.95 -7.49
C SER A 119 -0.67 9.55 -8.03
N ILE A 120 -1.43 8.77 -7.27
CA ILE A 120 -1.72 7.37 -7.59
C ILE A 120 -3.23 7.16 -7.50
N THR A 121 -3.82 6.64 -8.57
CA THR A 121 -5.23 6.25 -8.57
C THR A 121 -5.35 4.80 -8.13
N LEU A 122 -6.17 4.57 -7.11
CA LEU A 122 -6.36 3.28 -6.49
C LEU A 122 -7.80 2.81 -6.65
N LYS A 123 -7.95 1.52 -6.85
CA LYS A 123 -9.22 0.81 -6.60
C LYS A 123 -9.19 0.27 -5.18
N LYS A 124 -10.38 0.09 -4.61
CA LYS A 124 -10.49 -0.56 -3.31
C LYS A 124 -9.85 -1.95 -3.36
N GLY A 125 -8.96 -2.22 -2.42
CA GLY A 125 -8.19 -3.48 -2.36
C GLY A 125 -6.86 -3.45 -3.12
N ASP A 126 -6.53 -2.37 -3.80
CA ASP A 126 -5.23 -2.25 -4.47
C ASP A 126 -4.08 -2.20 -3.47
N ASN A 127 -2.94 -2.74 -3.89
CA ASN A 127 -1.69 -2.69 -3.14
C ASN A 127 -0.59 -2.29 -4.13
N LYS A 128 -0.17 -1.04 -4.08
CA LYS A 128 0.79 -0.48 -5.03
C LYS A 128 2.05 -0.01 -4.34
N THR A 129 3.16 -0.06 -5.05
CA THR A 129 4.44 0.50 -4.62
C THR A 129 4.92 1.50 -5.66
N GLU A 130 5.34 2.66 -5.20
CA GLU A 130 5.87 3.72 -6.05
C GLU A 130 7.20 4.20 -5.48
N LYS A 131 8.18 4.42 -6.34
CA LYS A 131 9.51 4.90 -5.95
C LYS A 131 9.58 6.42 -6.18
N LEU A 132 10.04 7.15 -5.17
CA LEU A 132 10.37 8.56 -5.28
C LEU A 132 11.86 8.78 -5.07
N VAL A 133 12.49 9.45 -6.02
CA VAL A 133 13.89 9.86 -5.92
C VAL A 133 13.94 11.25 -5.31
N LEU A 134 14.62 11.37 -4.18
CA LEU A 134 14.78 12.64 -3.46
C LEU A 134 16.05 13.35 -3.94
N ASN A 135 15.88 14.46 -4.66
CA ASN A 135 16.99 15.21 -5.24
C ASN A 135 16.86 16.71 -5.03
#